data_6c1110bd1c4912db00c5671df98f26a8
#
_entry.id   6c1110bd1c4912db00c5671df98f26a8
#
_cell.length_a   1.000
_cell.length_b   1.000
_cell.length_c   1.000
_cell.angle_alpha   90.00
_cell.angle_beta   90.00
_cell.angle_gamma   90.00
#
_symmetry.space_group_name_H-M   'P 1'
#
loop_
_entity.id
_entity.type
_entity.pdbx_description
1 polymer ?
#
loop_
_entity_poly.entity_id
_entity_poly.type
_entity_poly.pdbx_seq_one_letter_code
_entity_poly.pdbx_strand_id
1 'polypeptide(L)' 'MEREQGQVTWFNAAKGYGFIRRENGEDVFVHFSAIQGEGYKTLQEGEVVEFEVVQGPKGLQAENVERV' A
#
# COMPACT_ATOMS: atom_id res chain seq x y z
N MET A 1 -12.76 6.17 7.97
CA MET A 1 -11.42 6.75 7.77
C MET A 1 -11.32 7.27 6.35
N GLU A 2 -10.57 8.34 6.19
CA GLU A 2 -10.38 8.90 4.87
C GLU A 2 -9.44 8.05 4.05
N ARG A 3 -9.75 7.96 2.77
CA ARG A 3 -8.87 7.29 1.83
C ARG A 3 -7.98 8.32 1.16
N GLU A 4 -6.78 7.93 0.82
CA GLU A 4 -5.86 8.80 0.09
C GLU A 4 -5.21 8.02 -1.03
N GLN A 5 -4.58 8.73 -1.95
CA GLN A 5 -3.88 8.12 -3.06
C GLN A 5 -2.37 8.26 -2.87
N GLY A 6 -1.66 7.28 -3.38
CA GLY A 6 -0.22 7.30 -3.36
C GLY A 6 0.33 6.44 -4.47
N GLN A 7 1.64 6.37 -4.54
CA GLN A 7 2.32 5.62 -5.59
C GLN A 7 3.22 4.58 -4.96
N VAL A 8 3.15 3.36 -5.49
CA VAL A 8 3.98 2.27 -5.00
C VAL A 8 5.45 2.56 -5.35
N THR A 9 6.28 2.65 -4.33
CA THR A 9 7.71 2.88 -4.54
C THR A 9 8.48 1.58 -4.66
N TRP A 10 8.01 0.54 -3.98
CA TRP A 10 8.67 -0.76 -4.00
C TRP A 10 7.72 -1.82 -3.47
N PHE A 11 7.74 -3.00 -4.06
CA PHE A 11 6.95 -4.12 -3.58
C PHE A 11 7.68 -5.42 -3.89
N ASN A 12 7.78 -6.30 -2.88
CA ASN A 12 8.40 -7.61 -3.04
C ASN A 12 7.30 -8.67 -2.98
N ALA A 13 6.93 -9.20 -4.15
CA ALA A 13 5.85 -10.17 -4.24
C ALA A 13 6.18 -11.49 -3.54
N ALA A 14 7.45 -11.87 -3.52
CA ALA A 14 7.86 -13.11 -2.86
C ALA A 14 7.70 -13.02 -1.33
N LYS A 15 8.00 -11.88 -0.76
CA LYS A 15 7.86 -11.65 0.67
C LYS A 15 6.49 -11.11 1.07
N GLY A 16 5.76 -10.54 0.09
CA GLY A 16 4.41 -10.06 0.31
C GLY A 16 4.29 -8.71 0.98
N TYR A 17 5.26 -7.82 0.80
CA TYR A 17 5.16 -6.49 1.38
C TYR A 17 5.93 -5.46 0.55
N GLY A 18 5.66 -4.19 0.83
CA GLY A 18 6.32 -3.11 0.13
C GLY A 18 5.99 -1.77 0.77
N PHE A 19 6.18 -0.71 0.01
CA PHE A 19 5.95 0.65 0.48
C PHE A 19 5.20 1.48 -0.56
N ILE A 20 4.33 2.35 -0.06
CA ILE A 20 3.56 3.28 -0.87
C ILE A 20 3.94 4.68 -0.42
N ARG A 21 4.29 5.56 -1.39
CA ARG A 21 4.59 6.95 -1.08
C ARG A 21 3.30 7.76 -1.09
N ARG A 22 3.03 8.42 0.02
CA ARG A 22 1.89 9.32 0.15
C ARG A 22 2.16 10.61 -0.61
N GLU A 23 1.11 11.38 -0.86
CA GLU A 23 1.24 12.66 -1.55
C GLU A 23 2.13 13.65 -0.78
N ASN A 24 2.20 13.51 0.53
CA ASN A 24 3.05 14.37 1.37
C ASN A 24 4.52 13.94 1.38
N GLY A 25 4.86 12.88 0.63
CA GLY A 25 6.23 12.40 0.53
C GLY A 25 6.62 11.33 1.54
N GLU A 26 5.74 10.98 2.47
CA GLU A 26 6.02 9.92 3.43
C GLU A 26 5.72 8.55 2.83
N ASP A 27 6.53 7.56 3.20
CA ASP A 27 6.28 6.17 2.80
C ASP A 27 5.53 5.46 3.90
N VAL A 28 4.56 4.62 3.50
CA VAL A 28 3.84 3.77 4.44
C VAL A 28 4.03 2.33 4.04
N PHE A 29 4.08 1.45 5.04
CA PHE A 29 4.22 0.01 4.84
C PHE A 29 2.91 -0.55 4.28
N VAL A 30 3.01 -1.51 3.36
CA VAL A 30 1.86 -2.25 2.86
C VAL A 30 2.18 -3.73 2.83
N HIS A 31 1.26 -4.55 3.36
CA HIS A 31 1.36 -6.00 3.33
C HIS A 31 0.34 -6.54 2.33
N PHE A 32 0.63 -7.69 1.71
CA PHE A 32 -0.27 -8.22 0.68
C PHE A 32 -1.69 -8.44 1.21
N SER A 33 -1.84 -8.74 2.50
CA SER A 33 -3.16 -8.93 3.10
C SER A 33 -4.01 -7.67 3.11
N ALA A 34 -3.40 -6.51 2.94
CA ALA A 34 -4.10 -5.24 2.90
C ALA A 34 -4.59 -4.88 1.50
N ILE A 35 -4.17 -5.63 0.48
CA ILE A 35 -4.55 -5.36 -0.90
C ILE A 35 -5.90 -5.99 -1.19
N GLN A 36 -6.85 -5.20 -1.66
CA GLN A 36 -8.18 -5.67 -1.98
C GLN A 36 -8.23 -6.27 -3.38
N GLY A 37 -9.15 -7.20 -3.58
CA GLY A 37 -9.36 -7.81 -4.88
C GLY A 37 -9.19 -9.30 -4.85
N GLU A 38 -9.49 -9.93 -5.97
CA GLU A 38 -9.38 -11.38 -6.13
C GLU A 38 -8.12 -11.72 -6.89
N GLY A 39 -7.61 -12.93 -6.66
CA GLY A 39 -6.47 -13.44 -7.38
C GLY A 39 -5.16 -13.01 -6.77
N TYR A 40 -4.19 -12.76 -7.60
CA TYR A 40 -2.82 -12.50 -7.19
C TYR A 40 -2.68 -11.08 -6.63
N LYS A 41 -2.38 -11.00 -5.35
CA LYS A 41 -2.33 -9.72 -4.64
C LYS A 41 -0.92 -9.15 -4.65
N THR A 42 -0.58 -8.49 -5.74
CA THR A 42 0.71 -7.81 -5.86
C THR A 42 0.51 -6.39 -6.34
N LEU A 43 1.55 -5.57 -6.12
CA LEU A 43 1.59 -4.21 -6.62
C LEU A 43 2.88 -4.04 -7.43
N GLN A 44 2.84 -3.15 -8.40
CA GLN A 44 4.01 -2.85 -9.22
C GLN A 44 4.54 -1.47 -8.87
N GLU A 45 5.85 -1.31 -8.99
CA GLU A 45 6.48 -0.01 -8.76
C GLU A 45 5.90 1.03 -9.71
N GLY A 46 5.59 2.20 -9.16
CA GLY A 46 5.01 3.29 -9.92
C GLY A 46 3.50 3.24 -10.04
N GLU A 47 2.87 2.17 -9.59
CA GLU A 47 1.42 2.03 -9.66
C GLU A 47 0.73 2.96 -8.68
N VAL A 48 -0.33 3.63 -9.13
CA VAL A 48 -1.13 4.51 -8.27
C VAL A 48 -2.20 3.68 -7.58
N VAL A 49 -2.31 3.84 -6.28
CA VAL A 49 -3.28 3.09 -5.48
C VAL A 49 -4.00 4.03 -4.53
N GLU A 50 -5.16 3.59 -4.06
CA GLU A 50 -5.95 4.30 -3.06
C GLU A 50 -5.99 3.43 -1.80
N PHE A 51 -5.86 4.06 -0.64
CA PHE A 51 -5.71 3.30 0.60
C PHE A 51 -6.05 4.15 1.80
N GLU A 52 -6.18 3.48 2.94
CA GLU A 52 -6.34 4.11 4.25
C GLU A 52 -5.03 3.97 5.01
N VAL A 53 -4.70 4.98 5.82
CA VAL A 53 -3.49 4.93 6.64
C VAL A 53 -3.89 4.68 8.08
N VAL A 54 -3.29 3.66 8.68
CA VAL A 54 -3.54 3.29 10.07
C VAL A 54 -2.22 3.15 10.81
N GLN A 55 -2.28 3.29 12.14
CA GLN A 55 -1.10 3.07 12.98
C GLN A 55 -0.92 1.58 13.20
N GLY A 56 0.21 1.06 12.76
CA GLY A 56 0.55 -0.35 12.96
C GLY A 56 1.66 -0.52 13.98
N PRO A 57 2.05 -1.77 14.25
CA PRO A 57 3.11 -2.05 15.23
C PRO A 57 4.48 -1.48 14.84
N LYS A 58 4.72 -1.32 13.56
CA LYS A 58 6.00 -0.80 13.08
C LYS A 58 5.92 0.64 12.57
N GLY A 59 4.78 1.31 12.80
CA GLY A 59 4.53 2.65 12.33
C GLY A 59 3.31 2.70 11.44
N LEU A 60 3.21 3.71 10.59
CA LEU A 60 2.06 3.87 9.71
C LEU A 60 2.06 2.78 8.64
N GLN A 61 0.87 2.25 8.37
CA GLN A 61 0.71 1.24 7.33
C GLN A 61 -0.56 1.49 6.53
N ALA A 62 -0.57 0.97 5.29
CA ALA A 62 -1.72 1.09 4.41
C ALA A 62 -2.67 -0.08 4.61
N GLU A 63 -3.97 0.21 4.56
CA GLU A 63 -5.03 -0.79 4.67
C GLU A 63 -6.04 -0.56 3.55
N ASN A 64 -6.77 -1.60 3.19
CA ASN A 64 -7.80 -1.54 2.16
C ASN A 64 -7.27 -0.93 0.85
N VAL A 65 -6.12 -1.41 0.42
CA VAL A 65 -5.44 -0.89 -0.76
C VAL A 65 -6.15 -1.37 -2.02
N GLU A 66 -6.48 -0.42 -2.89
CA GLU A 66 -7.12 -0.71 -4.16
C GLU A 66 -6.40 0.01 -5.29
N ARG A 67 -6.32 -0.62 -6.45
CA ARG A 67 -5.81 0.05 -7.64
C ARG A 67 -6.79 1.10 -8.10
N VAL A 68 -6.24 2.22 -8.50
CA VAL A 68 -7.05 3.32 -9.04
C VAL A 68 -7.39 3.08 -10.50
#